data_202f78a9e1bae5f24f601dbb272f0c8f
#
_entry.id   202f78a9e1bae5f24f601dbb272f0c8f
#
_cell.length_a   1.000
_cell.length_b   1.000
_cell.length_c   1.000
_cell.angle_alpha   90.00
_cell.angle_beta   90.00
_cell.angle_gamma   90.00
#
_symmetry.space_group_name_H-M   'P 1'
#
loop_
_entity.id
_entity.type
_entity.pdbx_description
1 polymer ?
#
loop_
_entity_poly.entity_id
_entity_poly.type
_entity_poly.pdbx_seq_one_letter_code
_entity_poly.pdbx_strand_id
1 'polypeptide(L)'
;MAKVFLDANFYIDAVHRKPDVNEQFLDREIYFSPLSTHILFYALKLKVPHPKIEKMSRKFETVKLNWNILEKALGGPTPDLEDNIQLHSCAEADCDYFLTNDKNILKMKFFGKARILSSLLVPVLADE
;
A
#
# COMPACT_ATOMS: atom_id res chain seq x y z
N MET A 1 4.09 14.96 -9.38
CA MET A 1 4.60 14.09 -8.29
C MET A 1 3.95 12.73 -8.40
N ALA A 2 4.75 11.68 -8.39
CA ALA A 2 4.21 10.33 -8.50
C ALA A 2 3.40 9.95 -7.27
N LYS A 3 2.32 9.23 -7.50
CA LYS A 3 1.44 8.73 -6.44
C LYS A 3 1.73 7.25 -6.23
N VAL A 4 2.07 6.89 -5.02
CA VAL A 4 2.50 5.53 -4.66
C VAL A 4 1.58 4.96 -3.60
N PHE A 5 1.05 3.76 -3.85
CA PHE A 5 0.23 3.07 -2.88
C PHE A 5 1.05 1.98 -2.19
N LEU A 6 0.97 1.92 -0.87
CA LEU A 6 1.66 0.91 -0.08
C LEU A 6 0.67 -0.21 0.28
N ASP A 7 1.04 -1.47 -0.01
CA ASP A 7 0.26 -2.57 0.53
C ASP A 7 0.45 -2.64 2.05
N ALA A 8 -0.28 -3.55 2.70
CA ALA A 8 -0.27 -3.62 4.15
C ALA A 8 1.13 -3.80 4.73
N ASN A 9 1.94 -4.70 4.16
CA ASN A 9 3.27 -4.96 4.69
C ASN A 9 4.22 -3.78 4.50
N PHE A 10 4.16 -3.12 3.36
CA PHE A 10 4.96 -1.90 3.15
C PHE A 10 4.54 -0.79 4.12
N TYR A 11 3.23 -0.63 4.33
CA TYR A 11 2.72 0.34 5.29
C TYR A 11 3.25 0.03 6.70
N ILE A 12 3.18 -1.23 7.11
CA ILE A 12 3.67 -1.66 8.42
C ILE A 12 5.16 -1.36 8.58
N ASP A 13 5.95 -1.64 7.54
CA ASP A 13 7.37 -1.32 7.56
C ASP A 13 7.59 0.19 7.71
N ALA A 14 6.87 0.98 6.91
CA ALA A 14 7.05 2.43 6.88
C ALA A 14 6.72 3.11 8.21
N VAL A 15 5.67 2.64 8.90
CA VAL A 15 5.22 3.30 10.13
C VAL A 15 5.75 2.64 11.42
N HIS A 16 6.30 1.43 11.33
CA HIS A 16 6.63 0.69 12.54
C HIS A 16 7.92 -0.14 12.46
N ARG A 17 8.01 -1.13 11.55
CA ARG A 17 9.09 -2.11 11.59
C ARG A 17 10.40 -1.65 10.98
N LYS A 18 10.34 -0.96 9.85
CA LYS A 18 11.52 -0.59 9.06
C LYS A 18 11.39 0.83 8.52
N PRO A 19 11.45 1.85 9.40
CA PRO A 19 11.26 3.23 8.95
C PRO A 19 12.21 3.68 7.83
N ASP A 20 13.32 2.98 7.64
CA ASP A 20 14.28 3.27 6.57
C ASP A 20 13.66 3.20 5.18
N VAL A 21 12.58 2.41 5.01
CA VAL A 21 11.91 2.33 3.70
C VAL A 21 11.36 3.68 3.26
N ASN A 22 11.15 4.61 4.21
CA ASN A 22 10.63 5.95 3.89
C ASN A 22 11.61 6.77 3.06
N GLU A 23 12.87 6.43 3.02
CA GLU A 23 13.86 7.17 2.23
C GLU A 23 13.52 7.15 0.74
N GLN A 24 12.90 6.08 0.25
CA GLN A 24 12.53 5.99 -1.15
C GLN A 24 11.27 6.78 -1.49
N PHE A 25 10.61 7.36 -0.47
CA PHE A 25 9.34 8.06 -0.67
C PHE A 25 9.50 9.57 -0.84
N LEU A 26 10.72 10.08 -0.78
CA LEU A 26 10.97 11.51 -0.94
C LEU A 26 10.45 11.98 -2.30
N ASP A 27 9.78 13.13 -2.29
CA ASP A 27 9.19 13.75 -3.49
C ASP A 27 8.10 12.91 -4.14
N ARG A 28 7.42 12.06 -3.36
CA ARG A 28 6.29 11.26 -3.82
C ARG A 28 5.11 11.43 -2.87
N GLU A 29 3.91 11.26 -3.41
CA GLU A 29 2.69 11.22 -2.60
C GLU A 29 2.41 9.77 -2.24
N ILE A 30 2.34 9.47 -0.96
CA ILE A 30 2.20 8.10 -0.46
C ILE A 30 0.79 7.89 0.05
N TYR A 31 0.16 6.82 -0.42
CA TYR A 31 -1.21 6.44 -0.09
C TYR A 31 -1.26 5.08 0.56
N PHE A 32 -2.25 4.87 1.43
CA PHE A 32 -2.50 3.56 2.03
C PHE A 32 -3.98 3.42 2.35
N SER A 33 -4.42 2.18 2.60
CA SER A 33 -5.79 1.90 3.03
C SER A 33 -5.89 1.88 4.55
N PRO A 34 -6.97 2.42 5.14
CA PRO A 34 -7.20 2.25 6.58
C PRO A 34 -7.23 0.80 7.02
N LEU A 35 -7.56 -0.12 6.12
CA LEU A 35 -7.48 -1.55 6.41
C LEU A 35 -6.08 -1.96 6.84
N SER A 36 -5.04 -1.35 6.26
CA SER A 36 -3.65 -1.65 6.62
C SER A 36 -3.35 -1.30 8.07
N THR A 37 -3.94 -0.21 8.58
CA THR A 37 -3.78 0.15 9.98
C THR A 37 -4.42 -0.90 10.89
N HIS A 38 -5.61 -1.38 10.52
CA HIS A 38 -6.25 -2.44 11.27
C HIS A 38 -5.42 -3.72 11.26
N ILE A 39 -4.90 -4.09 10.08
CA ILE A 39 -4.05 -5.28 9.95
C ILE A 39 -2.82 -5.17 10.85
N LEU A 40 -2.19 -4.00 10.88
CA LEU A 40 -1.02 -3.76 11.73
C LEU A 40 -1.33 -4.04 13.20
N PHE A 41 -2.39 -3.42 13.72
CA PHE A 41 -2.73 -3.55 15.14
C PHE A 41 -3.16 -4.97 15.49
N TYR A 42 -3.91 -5.61 14.60
CA TYR A 42 -4.37 -6.98 14.80
C TYR A 42 -3.20 -7.98 14.78
N ALA A 43 -2.37 -7.90 13.74
CA ALA A 43 -1.29 -8.87 13.53
C ALA A 43 -0.21 -8.77 14.61
N LEU A 44 0.12 -7.56 15.05
CA LEU A 44 1.17 -7.34 16.06
C LEU A 44 0.60 -7.16 17.47
N LYS A 45 -0.72 -7.32 17.61
CA LYS A 45 -1.40 -7.22 18.91
C LYS A 45 -1.09 -5.91 19.63
N LEU A 46 -1.07 -4.83 18.87
CA LEU A 46 -0.79 -3.52 19.42
C LEU A 46 -2.03 -2.96 20.13
N LYS A 47 -1.79 -2.07 21.08
CA LYS A 47 -2.84 -1.44 21.86
C LYS A 47 -2.97 0.03 21.49
N VAL A 48 -4.16 0.57 21.68
CA VAL A 48 -4.41 2.00 21.55
C VAL A 48 -4.45 2.65 22.94
N PRO A 49 -4.05 3.90 23.07
CA PRO A 49 -3.49 4.77 22.04
C PRO A 49 -2.05 4.38 21.67
N HIS A 50 -1.65 4.68 20.44
CA HIS A 50 -0.29 4.43 19.97
C HIS A 50 0.21 5.67 19.21
N PRO A 51 0.68 6.69 19.94
CA PRO A 51 1.01 8.00 19.34
C PRO A 51 2.05 7.94 18.23
N LYS A 52 3.02 7.02 18.33
CA LYS A 52 4.07 6.91 17.32
C LYS A 52 3.50 6.50 15.96
N ILE A 53 2.68 5.45 15.93
CA ILE A 53 2.08 4.99 14.68
C ILE A 53 1.12 6.03 14.13
N GLU A 54 0.32 6.64 15.01
CA GLU A 54 -0.59 7.70 14.60
C GLU A 54 0.15 8.84 13.92
N LYS A 55 1.26 9.30 14.53
CA LYS A 55 2.08 10.38 13.99
C LYS A 55 2.69 10.00 12.64
N MET A 56 3.23 8.79 12.53
CA MET A 56 3.85 8.33 11.29
C MET A 56 2.83 8.19 10.17
N SER A 57 1.64 7.67 10.48
CA SER A 57 0.57 7.48 9.49
C SER A 57 0.07 8.81 8.92
N ARG A 58 0.08 9.88 9.73
CA ARG A 58 -0.37 11.20 9.27
C ARG A 58 0.50 11.82 8.20
N LYS A 59 1.67 11.27 7.96
CA LYS A 59 2.54 11.73 6.88
C LYS A 59 2.08 11.27 5.52
N PHE A 60 1.13 10.34 5.48
CA PHE A 60 0.64 9.72 4.25
C PHE A 60 -0.82 10.06 4.03
N GLU A 61 -1.28 9.86 2.78
CA GLU A 61 -2.67 10.04 2.42
C GLU A 61 -3.44 8.74 2.58
N THR A 62 -4.66 8.81 3.10
CA THR A 62 -5.52 7.62 3.19
C THR A 62 -6.48 7.55 2.01
N VAL A 63 -6.71 6.33 1.54
CA VAL A 63 -7.76 6.08 0.55
C VAL A 63 -8.96 5.50 1.30
N LYS A 64 -10.05 6.27 1.38
CA LYS A 64 -11.24 5.82 2.10
C LYS A 64 -11.69 4.46 1.60
N LEU A 65 -11.88 3.54 2.53
CA LEU A 65 -12.48 2.24 2.22
C LEU A 65 -13.99 2.42 2.21
N ASN A 66 -14.59 2.24 1.05
CA ASN A 66 -16.03 2.37 0.86
C ASN A 66 -16.59 1.12 0.18
N TRP A 67 -17.92 1.07 0.07
CA TRP A 67 -18.57 -0.09 -0.52
C TRP A 67 -18.15 -0.32 -1.98
N ASN A 68 -17.94 0.75 -2.73
CA ASN A 68 -17.53 0.62 -4.13
C ASN A 68 -16.23 -0.16 -4.27
N ILE A 69 -15.24 0.17 -3.43
CA ILE A 69 -13.96 -0.55 -3.42
C ILE A 69 -14.17 -2.00 -2.98
N LEU A 70 -14.93 -2.20 -1.92
CA LEU A 70 -15.18 -3.56 -1.40
C LEU A 70 -15.90 -4.42 -2.42
N GLU A 71 -16.91 -3.87 -3.08
CA GLU A 71 -17.66 -4.62 -4.09
C GLU A 71 -16.77 -5.07 -5.24
N LYS A 72 -15.89 -4.19 -5.72
CA LYS A 72 -14.93 -4.56 -6.75
C LYS A 72 -13.96 -5.62 -6.25
N ALA A 73 -13.52 -5.50 -5.01
CA ALA A 73 -12.58 -6.46 -4.41
C ALA A 73 -13.20 -7.85 -4.27
N LEU A 74 -14.51 -7.92 -4.03
CA LEU A 74 -15.20 -9.21 -3.96
C LEU A 74 -15.18 -9.95 -5.30
N GLY A 75 -14.99 -9.23 -6.40
CA GLY A 75 -14.91 -9.79 -7.74
C GLY A 75 -13.52 -10.17 -8.21
N GLY A 76 -12.51 -9.88 -7.45
CA GLY A 76 -11.14 -10.22 -7.81
C GLY A 76 -10.20 -9.01 -7.75
N PRO A 77 -8.99 -9.14 -8.32
CA PRO A 77 -8.50 -10.17 -9.25
C PRO A 77 -7.85 -11.40 -8.62
N THR A 78 -7.69 -11.43 -7.29
CA THR A 78 -7.06 -12.57 -6.61
C THR A 78 -8.10 -13.28 -5.72
N PRO A 79 -7.76 -14.47 -5.20
CA PRO A 79 -8.65 -15.14 -4.23
C PRO A 79 -8.61 -14.50 -2.83
N ASP A 80 -7.71 -13.56 -2.58
CA ASP A 80 -7.53 -12.95 -1.28
C ASP A 80 -8.22 -11.59 -1.23
N LEU A 81 -9.24 -11.45 -0.38
CA LEU A 81 -10.02 -10.21 -0.29
C LEU A 81 -9.17 -9.01 0.15
N GLU A 82 -8.28 -9.21 1.13
CA GLU A 82 -7.44 -8.11 1.60
C GLU A 82 -6.54 -7.56 0.49
N ASP A 83 -5.93 -8.45 -0.28
CA ASP A 83 -5.10 -8.05 -1.41
C ASP A 83 -5.92 -7.27 -2.43
N ASN A 84 -7.14 -7.75 -2.70
CA ASN A 84 -8.03 -7.11 -3.66
C ASN A 84 -8.44 -5.71 -3.20
N ILE A 85 -8.70 -5.55 -1.90
CA ILE A 85 -9.02 -4.22 -1.34
C ILE A 85 -7.84 -3.26 -1.55
N GLN A 86 -6.62 -3.75 -1.32
CA GLN A 86 -5.43 -2.92 -1.53
C GLN A 86 -5.31 -2.49 -2.99
N LEU A 87 -5.45 -3.44 -3.92
CA LEU A 87 -5.34 -3.15 -5.35
C LEU A 87 -6.42 -2.17 -5.82
N HIS A 88 -7.67 -2.41 -5.43
CA HIS A 88 -8.76 -1.52 -5.85
C HIS A 88 -8.68 -0.15 -5.17
N SER A 89 -8.13 -0.07 -3.97
CA SER A 89 -7.87 1.22 -3.32
C SER A 89 -6.83 2.01 -4.10
N CYS A 90 -5.77 1.34 -4.56
CA CYS A 90 -4.76 1.95 -5.39
C CYS A 90 -5.37 2.51 -6.68
N ALA A 91 -6.21 1.72 -7.33
CA ALA A 91 -6.87 2.13 -8.57
C ALA A 91 -7.83 3.30 -8.34
N GLU A 92 -8.58 3.29 -7.25
CA GLU A 92 -9.52 4.35 -6.90
C GLU A 92 -8.79 5.68 -6.68
N ALA A 93 -7.63 5.64 -6.06
CA ALA A 93 -6.82 6.83 -5.84
C ALA A 93 -6.01 7.24 -7.06
N ASP A 94 -6.10 6.48 -8.14
CA ASP A 94 -5.39 6.75 -9.39
C ASP A 94 -3.88 6.81 -9.20
N CYS A 95 -3.35 5.89 -8.39
CA CYS A 95 -1.92 5.84 -8.11
C CYS A 95 -1.11 5.30 -9.29
N ASP A 96 0.14 5.73 -9.35
CA ASP A 96 1.07 5.33 -10.42
C ASP A 96 1.79 4.04 -10.10
N TYR A 97 2.01 3.75 -8.81
CA TYR A 97 2.74 2.58 -8.35
C TYR A 97 2.04 1.91 -7.19
N PHE A 98 2.17 0.59 -7.15
CA PHE A 98 1.71 -0.25 -6.06
C PHE A 98 2.92 -1.00 -5.51
N LEU A 99 3.32 -0.73 -4.26
CA LEU A 99 4.48 -1.37 -3.64
C LEU A 99 4.06 -2.58 -2.83
N THR A 100 4.67 -3.71 -3.13
CA THR A 100 4.41 -4.96 -2.43
C THR A 100 5.63 -5.87 -2.48
N ASN A 101 5.74 -6.77 -1.51
CA ASN A 101 6.71 -7.85 -1.53
C ASN A 101 6.06 -9.20 -1.81
N ASP A 102 4.74 -9.22 -2.00
CA ASP A 102 4.01 -10.45 -2.30
C ASP A 102 4.32 -10.90 -3.72
N LYS A 103 4.91 -12.09 -3.84
CA LYS A 103 5.34 -12.61 -5.13
C LYS A 103 4.19 -12.84 -6.10
N ASN A 104 3.03 -13.24 -5.60
CA ASN A 104 1.88 -13.48 -6.47
C ASN A 104 1.33 -12.18 -7.05
N ILE A 105 1.32 -11.12 -6.25
CA ILE A 105 0.88 -9.80 -6.73
C ILE A 105 1.92 -9.24 -7.70
N LEU A 106 3.21 -9.38 -7.39
CA LEU A 106 4.29 -8.90 -8.28
C LEU A 106 4.21 -9.52 -9.67
N LYS A 107 3.74 -10.77 -9.78
CA LYS A 107 3.59 -11.43 -11.07
C LYS A 107 2.57 -10.76 -11.97
N MET A 108 1.63 -10.02 -11.40
CA MET A 108 0.61 -9.30 -12.18
C MET A 108 1.22 -8.15 -12.98
N LYS A 109 2.29 -7.56 -12.49
CA LYS A 109 3.04 -6.43 -13.06
C LYS A 109 2.29 -5.11 -13.09
N PHE A 110 1.01 -5.12 -13.37
CA PHE A 110 0.16 -3.93 -13.42
C PHE A 110 -1.21 -4.24 -12.85
N PHE A 111 -1.84 -3.22 -12.26
CA PHE A 111 -3.25 -3.24 -11.95
C PHE A 111 -3.82 -1.87 -12.28
N GLY A 112 -4.76 -1.82 -13.24
CA GLY A 112 -5.16 -0.54 -13.81
C GLY A 112 -3.95 0.13 -14.43
N LYS A 113 -3.73 1.40 -14.14
CA LYS A 113 -2.53 2.10 -14.60
C LYS A 113 -1.34 1.91 -13.68
N ALA A 114 -1.56 1.36 -12.48
CA ALA A 114 -0.50 1.27 -11.49
C ALA A 114 0.49 0.15 -11.83
N ARG A 115 1.76 0.48 -11.78
CA ARG A 115 2.83 -0.48 -11.95
C ARG A 115 3.13 -1.12 -10.59
N ILE A 116 3.23 -2.45 -10.54
CA ILE A 116 3.46 -3.19 -9.30
C ILE A 116 4.95 -3.44 -9.17
N LEU A 117 5.53 -2.93 -8.07
CA LEU A 117 6.97 -2.99 -7.82
C LEU A 117 7.24 -3.40 -6.38
N SER A 118 8.43 -3.96 -6.15
CA SER A 118 8.89 -4.26 -4.79
C SER A 118 9.76 -3.14 -4.22
N SER A 119 10.16 -2.18 -5.04
CA SER A 119 10.97 -1.04 -4.61
C SER A 119 10.92 0.07 -5.64
N LEU A 120 10.93 1.31 -5.17
CA LEU A 120 11.07 2.49 -6.04
C LEU A 120 12.54 2.79 -6.32
N LEU A 121 13.44 2.08 -5.67
CA LEU A 121 14.88 2.23 -5.90
C LEU A 121 15.38 1.39 -7.08
N VAL A 122 14.47 0.64 -7.72
CA VAL A 122 14.82 -0.14 -8.91
C VAL A 122 15.32 0.84 -9.98
N PRO A 123 16.50 0.60 -10.55
CA PRO A 123 17.03 1.48 -11.59
C PRO A 123 16.08 1.59 -12.78
N VAL A 124 16.02 2.80 -13.37
CA VAL A 124 15.17 3.05 -14.53
C VAL A 124 15.48 2.06 -15.66
N LEU A 125 16.76 1.69 -15.80
CA LEU A 125 17.18 0.73 -16.82
C LEU A 125 16.46 -0.60 -16.72
N ALA A 126 16.07 -0.99 -15.51
CA ALA A 126 15.35 -2.26 -15.31
C ALA A 126 13.96 -2.22 -15.93
N ASP A 127 13.46 -1.04 -16.25
CA ASP A 127 12.13 -0.86 -16.82
C ASP A 127 12.12 -0.96 -18.34
N GLU A 128 13.29 -0.96 -18.91
CA GLU A 128 13.44 -1.06 -20.36
C GLU A 128 13.58 -2.52 -20.80
#